data_11b09a4eea8b222c5c6fe014cb8f590a
#
_entry.id   11b09a4eea8b222c5c6fe014cb8f590a
#
_cell.length_a   1.000
_cell.length_b   1.000
_cell.length_c   1.000
_cell.angle_alpha   90.00
_cell.angle_beta   90.00
_cell.angle_gamma   90.00
#
_symmetry.space_group_name_H-M   'P 1'
#
loop_
_entity.id
_entity.type
_entity.pdbx_description
1 polymer ?
#
loop_
_entity_poly.entity_id
_entity_poly.type
_entity_poly.pdbx_seq_one_letter_code
_entity_poly.pdbx_strand_id
1 'polypeptide(L)'
;MPANNEVGAKIKNLREMRCVTVEELSQRCGLTPEQINQIESGEATASLTPLLKLARGLGVRLGTFLDDTELSEPVVTRGTEHAKRSVRFAANQNDHGLDFHTLAANKADRNMEPFVIDVHPSKDSDHQLSSHEGEEFIYVLAGALEVIHGKRTYRLETGDSIYYDSIVPHHVHAADNAEARILAVIYAPH
;
A
#
# COMPACT_ATOMS: atom_id res chain seq x y z
N MET A 1 5.45 9.81 14.56
CA MET A 1 6.29 8.72 14.03
C MET A 1 6.01 7.34 14.66
N PRO A 2 4.80 7.01 15.12
CA PRO A 2 4.51 5.68 15.65
C PRO A 2 4.03 4.66 14.60
N ALA A 3 3.41 5.08 13.51
CA ALA A 3 2.67 4.18 12.62
C ALA A 3 3.51 3.07 11.92
N ASN A 4 4.75 3.33 11.51
CA ASN A 4 5.56 2.32 10.80
C ASN A 4 6.07 1.22 11.73
N ASN A 5 6.38 1.57 12.97
CA ASN A 5 6.84 0.61 13.98
C ASN A 5 5.72 -0.33 14.42
N GLU A 6 4.47 0.13 14.37
CA GLU A 6 3.30 -0.68 14.72
C GLU A 6 2.97 -1.73 13.66
N VAL A 7 3.05 -1.37 12.37
CA VAL A 7 2.82 -2.30 11.25
C VAL A 7 3.87 -3.41 11.26
N GLY A 8 5.16 -3.07 11.39
CA GLY A 8 6.24 -4.05 11.47
C GLY A 8 6.07 -5.01 12.65
N ALA A 9 5.74 -4.48 13.82
CA ALA A 9 5.49 -5.27 15.01
C ALA A 9 4.28 -6.22 14.85
N LYS A 10 3.19 -5.77 14.21
CA LYS A 10 2.02 -6.62 13.89
C LYS A 10 2.39 -7.78 12.96
N ILE A 11 3.18 -7.50 11.91
CA ILE A 11 3.67 -8.53 10.97
C ILE A 11 4.49 -9.57 11.72
N LYS A 12 5.47 -9.14 12.53
CA LYS A 12 6.32 -10.01 13.33
C LYS A 12 5.51 -10.88 14.27
N ASN A 13 4.63 -10.28 15.06
CA ASN A 13 3.78 -11.00 16.01
C ASN A 13 2.93 -12.06 15.30
N LEU A 14 2.33 -11.72 14.15
CA LEU A 14 1.51 -12.64 13.39
C LEU A 14 2.33 -13.80 12.81
N ARG A 15 3.55 -13.53 12.31
CA ARG A 15 4.48 -14.55 11.82
C ARG A 15 4.86 -15.53 12.96
N GLU A 16 5.23 -14.99 14.13
CA GLU A 16 5.61 -15.79 15.30
C GLU A 16 4.43 -16.61 15.84
N MET A 17 3.24 -16.04 15.91
CA MET A 17 2.01 -16.78 16.31
C MET A 17 1.70 -17.95 15.37
N ARG A 18 2.07 -17.85 14.10
CA ARG A 18 1.90 -18.92 13.10
C ARG A 18 3.09 -19.87 13.03
N CYS A 19 4.07 -19.70 13.91
CA CYS A 19 5.30 -20.51 13.93
C CYS A 19 6.04 -20.53 12.58
N VAL A 20 6.00 -19.41 11.81
CA VAL A 20 6.66 -19.27 10.52
C VAL A 20 8.01 -18.57 10.75
N THR A 21 9.10 -19.14 10.22
CA THR A 21 10.42 -18.51 10.26
C THR A 21 10.53 -17.39 9.21
N VAL A 22 11.51 -16.50 9.35
CA VAL A 22 11.76 -15.45 8.35
C VAL A 22 12.11 -16.07 7.00
N GLU A 23 12.88 -17.14 6.98
CA GLU A 23 13.27 -17.89 5.78
C GLU A 23 12.06 -18.52 5.08
N GLU A 24 11.15 -19.12 5.84
CA GLU A 24 9.91 -19.67 5.29
C GLU A 24 9.01 -18.59 4.73
N LEU A 25 8.88 -17.45 5.44
CA LEU A 25 8.10 -16.32 4.94
C LEU A 25 8.73 -15.73 3.68
N SER A 26 10.05 -15.63 3.64
CA SER A 26 10.81 -15.19 2.46
C SER A 26 10.48 -16.03 1.23
N GLN A 27 10.47 -17.36 1.37
CA GLN A 27 10.12 -18.28 0.28
C GLN A 27 8.67 -18.13 -0.18
N ARG A 28 7.73 -17.85 0.74
CA ARG A 28 6.31 -17.70 0.43
C ARG A 28 5.98 -16.37 -0.26
N CYS A 29 6.64 -15.28 0.15
CA CYS A 29 6.31 -13.92 -0.30
C CYS A 29 7.30 -13.36 -1.34
N GLY A 30 8.47 -14.01 -1.55
CA GLY A 30 9.47 -13.55 -2.53
C GLY A 30 10.22 -12.28 -2.12
N LEU A 31 10.22 -11.93 -0.83
CA LEU A 31 11.09 -10.90 -0.25
C LEU A 31 12.33 -11.56 0.35
N THR A 32 13.46 -10.83 0.42
CA THR A 32 14.64 -11.37 1.09
C THR A 32 14.46 -11.37 2.62
N PRO A 33 15.15 -12.26 3.35
CA PRO A 33 15.14 -12.25 4.81
C PRO A 33 15.52 -10.89 5.41
N GLU A 34 16.47 -10.18 4.79
CA GLU A 34 16.91 -8.85 5.21
C GLU A 34 15.77 -7.82 5.08
N GLN A 35 15.04 -7.84 3.96
CA GLN A 35 13.87 -6.96 3.74
C GLN A 35 12.78 -7.21 4.78
N ILE A 36 12.49 -8.48 5.09
CA ILE A 36 11.50 -8.85 6.11
C ILE A 36 11.94 -8.32 7.48
N ASN A 37 13.19 -8.55 7.87
CA ASN A 37 13.73 -8.10 9.15
C ASN A 37 13.69 -6.57 9.28
N GLN A 38 14.04 -5.83 8.23
CA GLN A 38 13.99 -4.36 8.23
C GLN A 38 12.56 -3.82 8.36
N ILE A 39 11.58 -4.51 7.74
CA ILE A 39 10.17 -4.15 7.86
C ILE A 39 9.67 -4.47 9.28
N GLU A 40 9.96 -5.65 9.81
CA GLU A 40 9.54 -6.09 11.14
C GLU A 40 10.14 -5.25 12.27
N SER A 41 11.39 -4.77 12.09
CA SER A 41 12.05 -3.87 13.04
C SER A 41 11.60 -2.40 12.92
N GLY A 42 10.93 -2.04 11.83
CA GLY A 42 10.55 -0.66 11.55
C GLY A 42 11.71 0.21 11.06
N GLU A 43 12.87 -0.40 10.74
CA GLU A 43 14.03 0.29 10.16
C GLU A 43 13.76 0.75 8.73
N ALA A 44 12.96 -0.03 7.98
CA ALA A 44 12.50 0.34 6.65
C ALA A 44 10.99 0.59 6.66
N THR A 45 10.58 1.68 6.03
CA THR A 45 9.18 1.92 5.69
C THR A 45 8.82 1.03 4.51
N ALA A 46 7.94 0.04 4.72
CA ALA A 46 7.50 -0.80 3.63
C ALA A 46 6.59 -0.01 2.68
N SER A 47 6.83 -0.13 1.38
CA SER A 47 5.84 0.27 0.37
C SER A 47 4.66 -0.72 0.36
N LEU A 48 3.59 -0.38 -0.35
CA LEU A 48 2.38 -1.21 -0.41
C LEU A 48 2.66 -2.63 -0.91
N THR A 49 3.47 -2.77 -1.96
CA THR A 49 3.76 -4.08 -2.57
C THR A 49 4.44 -5.09 -1.63
N PRO A 50 5.49 -4.77 -0.87
CA PRO A 50 6.00 -5.65 0.17
C PRO A 50 4.95 -6.07 1.19
N LEU A 51 4.06 -5.17 1.62
CA LEU A 51 2.99 -5.49 2.58
C LEU A 51 1.97 -6.45 2.00
N LEU A 52 1.57 -6.29 0.74
CA LEU A 52 0.69 -7.23 0.04
C LEU A 52 1.32 -8.63 -0.05
N LYS A 53 2.62 -8.70 -0.40
CA LYS A 53 3.37 -9.95 -0.45
C LYS A 53 3.46 -10.63 0.91
N LEU A 54 3.72 -9.87 1.98
CA LEU A 54 3.76 -10.39 3.35
C LEU A 54 2.38 -10.87 3.81
N ALA A 55 1.32 -10.11 3.52
CA ALA A 55 -0.05 -10.50 3.85
C ALA A 55 -0.41 -11.84 3.20
N ARG A 56 -0.11 -12.00 1.91
CA ARG A 56 -0.28 -13.26 1.19
C ARG A 56 0.57 -14.39 1.79
N GLY A 57 1.86 -14.16 2.02
CA GLY A 57 2.78 -15.17 2.58
C GLY A 57 2.35 -15.66 3.96
N LEU A 58 1.66 -14.79 4.71
CA LEU A 58 1.05 -15.11 6.00
C LEU A 58 -0.42 -15.57 5.87
N GLY A 59 -1.04 -15.56 4.68
CA GLY A 59 -2.43 -15.95 4.49
C GLY A 59 -3.42 -15.05 5.24
N VAL A 60 -3.18 -13.72 5.19
CA VAL A 60 -4.05 -12.70 5.79
C VAL A 60 -4.30 -11.59 4.78
N ARG A 61 -5.28 -10.74 5.07
CA ARG A 61 -5.55 -9.53 4.29
C ARG A 61 -4.54 -8.44 4.65
N LEU A 62 -4.27 -7.53 3.71
CA LEU A 62 -3.47 -6.33 3.98
C LEU A 62 -4.00 -5.54 5.19
N GLY A 63 -5.32 -5.40 5.30
CA GLY A 63 -5.97 -4.72 6.41
C GLY A 63 -5.62 -5.28 7.79
N THR A 64 -5.28 -6.56 7.90
CA THR A 64 -4.83 -7.16 9.17
C THR A 64 -3.61 -6.44 9.75
N PHE A 65 -2.77 -5.88 8.90
CA PHE A 65 -1.61 -5.09 9.34
C PHE A 65 -1.96 -3.64 9.66
N LEU A 66 -2.96 -3.09 8.99
CA LEU A 66 -3.31 -1.66 9.01
C LEU A 66 -4.43 -1.33 10.01
N ASP A 67 -5.25 -2.31 10.36
CA ASP A 67 -6.45 -2.11 11.19
C ASP A 67 -6.19 -2.39 12.67
N ASP A 68 -6.90 -1.64 13.52
CA ASP A 68 -6.82 -1.79 14.98
C ASP A 68 -8.01 -2.57 15.57
N THR A 69 -9.13 -2.64 14.83
CA THR A 69 -10.38 -3.25 15.32
C THR A 69 -11.14 -3.90 14.16
N GLU A 70 -11.69 -5.08 14.39
CA GLU A 70 -12.51 -5.79 13.41
C GLU A 70 -14.00 -5.63 13.75
N LEU A 71 -14.76 -4.98 12.85
CA LEU A 71 -16.22 -4.91 12.91
C LEU A 71 -16.81 -5.58 11.67
N SER A 72 -17.78 -6.46 11.89
CA SER A 72 -18.55 -7.10 10.80
C SER A 72 -19.66 -6.20 10.24
N GLU A 73 -20.03 -5.14 10.96
CA GLU A 73 -21.07 -4.18 10.57
C GLU A 73 -20.57 -3.19 9.50
N PRO A 74 -21.49 -2.46 8.83
CA PRO A 74 -21.09 -1.38 7.94
C PRO A 74 -20.23 -0.34 8.67
N VAL A 75 -19.12 0.05 8.05
CA VAL A 75 -18.19 1.04 8.62
C VAL A 75 -18.36 2.37 7.88
N VAL A 76 -18.50 3.44 8.65
CA VAL A 76 -18.51 4.80 8.14
C VAL A 76 -17.25 5.50 8.58
N THR A 77 -16.41 5.92 7.63
CA THR A 77 -15.23 6.74 7.87
C THR A 77 -15.57 8.19 7.52
N ARG A 78 -15.46 9.10 8.48
CA ARG A 78 -15.74 10.53 8.26
C ARG A 78 -14.52 11.24 7.70
N GLY A 79 -14.72 12.18 6.78
CA GLY A 79 -13.63 12.93 6.13
C GLY A 79 -12.69 13.65 7.12
N THR A 80 -13.18 14.05 8.29
CA THR A 80 -12.38 14.65 9.37
C THR A 80 -11.47 13.64 10.09
N GLU A 81 -11.64 12.34 9.87
CA GLU A 81 -10.90 11.27 10.53
C GLU A 81 -9.77 10.72 9.66
N HIS A 82 -9.77 11.01 8.34
CA HIS A 82 -8.78 10.52 7.40
C HIS A 82 -7.34 10.86 7.83
N ALA A 83 -7.11 12.07 8.32
CA ALA A 83 -5.80 12.54 8.75
C ALA A 83 -5.26 11.82 10.01
N LYS A 84 -6.11 11.13 10.77
CA LYS A 84 -5.71 10.46 12.02
C LYS A 84 -5.18 9.05 11.81
N ARG A 85 -5.42 8.45 10.64
CA ARG A 85 -5.07 7.07 10.30
C ARG A 85 -4.32 7.00 8.98
N SER A 86 -3.32 7.85 8.83
CA SER A 86 -2.45 7.79 7.65
C SER A 86 -1.29 6.83 7.89
N VAL A 87 -1.05 5.95 6.93
CA VAL A 87 0.16 5.14 6.85
C VAL A 87 0.97 5.67 5.68
N ARG A 88 2.18 6.15 5.97
CA ARG A 88 3.09 6.63 4.93
C ARG A 88 3.88 5.46 4.37
N PHE A 89 3.79 5.27 3.07
CA PHE A 89 4.62 4.35 2.33
C PHE A 89 5.62 5.16 1.48
N ALA A 90 6.90 5.05 1.78
CA ALA A 90 7.95 5.66 0.98
C ALA A 90 8.71 4.58 0.21
N ALA A 91 9.00 4.83 -1.05
CA ALA A 91 9.81 3.93 -1.85
C ALA A 91 11.28 3.91 -1.38
N ASN A 92 11.77 5.06 -0.90
CA ASN A 92 13.12 5.24 -0.31
C ASN A 92 13.08 6.32 0.77
N GLN A 93 14.10 6.39 1.64
CA GLN A 93 14.22 7.39 2.72
C GLN A 93 14.20 8.86 2.24
N ASN A 94 14.46 9.11 0.96
CA ASN A 94 14.51 10.45 0.35
C ASN A 94 13.30 10.75 -0.55
N ASP A 95 12.40 9.80 -0.75
CA ASP A 95 11.22 9.99 -1.57
C ASP A 95 10.03 10.44 -0.69
N HIS A 96 9.38 11.53 -1.09
CA HIS A 96 8.22 12.04 -0.37
C HIS A 96 7.01 11.09 -0.43
N GLY A 97 7.06 10.09 -1.31
CA GLY A 97 6.23 8.89 -1.29
C GLY A 97 4.72 9.12 -1.43
N LEU A 98 3.99 8.14 -0.95
CA LEU A 98 2.54 8.07 -0.97
C LEU A 98 2.03 8.03 0.47
N ASP A 99 1.16 8.97 0.84
CA ASP A 99 0.46 8.96 2.13
C ASP A 99 -0.91 8.29 1.96
N PHE A 100 -1.05 7.08 2.49
CA PHE A 100 -2.28 6.29 2.41
C PHE A 100 -3.21 6.57 3.58
N HIS A 101 -4.44 6.95 3.28
CA HIS A 101 -5.52 7.13 4.25
C HIS A 101 -6.58 6.06 4.01
N THR A 102 -6.61 5.05 4.89
CA THR A 102 -7.58 3.96 4.74
C THR A 102 -9.02 4.43 4.95
N LEU A 103 -9.94 3.98 4.09
CA LEU A 103 -11.36 4.30 4.17
C LEU A 103 -12.20 3.20 4.83
N ALA A 104 -11.62 2.04 5.10
CA ALA A 104 -12.34 0.90 5.65
C ALA A 104 -11.57 0.18 6.77
N ALA A 105 -10.75 0.90 7.56
CA ALA A 105 -9.86 0.33 8.58
C ALA A 105 -10.55 -0.63 9.56
N ASN A 106 -11.80 -0.37 9.90
CA ASN A 106 -12.54 -1.15 10.89
C ASN A 106 -13.47 -2.21 10.28
N LYS A 107 -13.47 -2.39 8.93
CA LYS A 107 -14.32 -3.41 8.30
C LYS A 107 -13.62 -4.75 8.29
N ALA A 108 -14.15 -5.70 9.04
CA ALA A 108 -13.73 -7.09 8.97
C ALA A 108 -14.10 -7.72 7.61
N ASP A 109 -13.34 -8.72 7.19
CA ASP A 109 -13.62 -9.56 6.02
C ASP A 109 -13.90 -8.81 4.70
N ARG A 110 -13.27 -7.62 4.53
CA ARG A 110 -13.35 -6.90 3.27
C ARG A 110 -12.42 -7.52 2.22
N ASN A 111 -12.89 -7.55 0.97
CA ASN A 111 -12.11 -8.02 -0.17
C ASN A 111 -11.40 -6.87 -0.90
N MET A 112 -11.86 -5.65 -0.72
CA MET A 112 -11.29 -4.45 -1.32
C MET A 112 -10.65 -3.57 -0.25
N GLU A 113 -9.51 -2.97 -0.59
CA GLU A 113 -8.79 -2.02 0.25
C GLU A 113 -8.92 -0.61 -0.37
N PRO A 114 -9.93 0.18 0.06
CA PRO A 114 -10.11 1.54 -0.44
C PRO A 114 -9.24 2.53 0.34
N PHE A 115 -8.56 3.42 -0.38
CA PHE A 115 -7.72 4.48 0.16
C PHE A 115 -7.99 5.82 -0.51
N VAL A 116 -7.87 6.90 0.24
CA VAL A 116 -7.45 8.18 -0.32
C VAL A 116 -5.93 8.24 -0.19
N ILE A 117 -5.25 8.65 -1.26
CA ILE A 117 -3.79 8.71 -1.28
C ILE A 117 -3.37 10.12 -1.67
N ASP A 118 -2.54 10.74 -0.85
CA ASP A 118 -1.80 11.95 -1.23
C ASP A 118 -0.50 11.51 -1.90
N VAL A 119 -0.36 11.88 -3.18
CA VAL A 119 0.78 11.55 -4.03
C VAL A 119 1.70 12.76 -4.08
N HIS A 120 2.85 12.67 -3.41
CA HIS A 120 3.82 13.75 -3.39
C HIS A 120 4.76 13.68 -4.60
N PRO A 121 5.22 14.85 -5.09
CA PRO A 121 6.17 14.87 -6.19
C PRO A 121 7.49 14.22 -5.78
N SER A 122 8.00 13.33 -6.64
CA SER A 122 9.31 12.71 -6.48
C SER A 122 10.35 13.47 -7.29
N LYS A 123 11.56 13.58 -6.74
CA LYS A 123 12.73 14.11 -7.46
C LYS A 123 13.47 13.03 -8.25
N ASP A 124 13.17 11.77 -7.97
CA ASP A 124 13.79 10.63 -8.64
C ASP A 124 13.11 10.38 -9.98
N SER A 125 13.91 10.38 -11.04
CA SER A 125 13.47 9.98 -12.38
C SER A 125 13.53 8.45 -12.60
N ASP A 126 14.13 7.70 -11.66
CA ASP A 126 14.25 6.24 -11.73
C ASP A 126 13.10 5.59 -10.95
N HIS A 127 11.98 5.39 -11.64
CA HIS A 127 10.79 4.81 -11.05
C HIS A 127 10.92 3.29 -10.93
N GLN A 128 11.03 2.79 -9.71
CA GLN A 128 10.98 1.35 -9.46
C GLN A 128 9.56 0.82 -9.70
N LEU A 129 9.43 -0.06 -10.68
CA LEU A 129 8.15 -0.71 -10.96
C LEU A 129 7.85 -1.77 -9.90
N SER A 130 6.61 -1.82 -9.45
CA SER A 130 6.07 -2.82 -8.55
C SER A 130 5.17 -3.79 -9.31
N SER A 131 5.01 -5.01 -8.78
CA SER A 131 4.08 -6.01 -9.31
C SER A 131 3.56 -6.87 -8.16
N HIS A 132 2.25 -7.08 -8.14
CA HIS A 132 1.58 -7.98 -7.20
C HIS A 132 0.33 -8.58 -7.84
N GLU A 133 -0.22 -9.63 -7.26
CA GLU A 133 -1.49 -10.17 -7.74
C GLU A 133 -2.66 -9.27 -7.36
N GLY A 134 -3.70 -9.30 -8.18
CA GLY A 134 -4.92 -8.54 -7.98
C GLY A 134 -5.09 -7.43 -8.99
N GLU A 135 -5.95 -6.51 -8.65
CA GLU A 135 -6.44 -5.44 -9.52
C GLU A 135 -6.45 -4.11 -8.78
N GLU A 136 -6.23 -3.04 -9.50
CA GLU A 136 -6.32 -1.68 -8.96
C GLU A 136 -7.24 -0.81 -9.80
N PHE A 137 -8.08 -0.04 -9.09
CA PHE A 137 -8.86 1.06 -9.64
C PHE A 137 -8.39 2.37 -9.02
N ILE A 138 -8.08 3.36 -9.85
CA ILE A 138 -7.66 4.70 -9.42
C ILE A 138 -8.58 5.73 -10.06
N TYR A 139 -9.01 6.71 -9.25
CA TYR A 139 -9.75 7.90 -9.69
C TYR A 139 -9.03 9.16 -9.17
N VAL A 140 -8.73 10.11 -10.04
CA VAL A 140 -8.02 11.34 -9.68
C VAL A 140 -8.98 12.35 -9.07
N LEU A 141 -8.78 12.66 -7.79
CA LEU A 141 -9.59 13.62 -7.03
C LEU A 141 -9.09 15.05 -7.19
N ALA A 142 -7.77 15.24 -7.30
CA ALA A 142 -7.14 16.54 -7.50
C ALA A 142 -5.73 16.38 -8.08
N GLY A 143 -5.27 17.38 -8.83
CA GLY A 143 -3.96 17.36 -9.47
C GLY A 143 -3.91 16.51 -10.73
N ALA A 144 -2.71 16.09 -11.12
CA ALA A 144 -2.46 15.21 -12.25
C ALA A 144 -1.52 14.06 -11.85
N LEU A 145 -1.74 12.91 -12.46
CA LEU A 145 -1.06 11.65 -12.16
C LEU A 145 -0.44 11.08 -13.43
N GLU A 146 0.71 10.43 -13.30
CA GLU A 146 1.24 9.53 -14.32
C GLU A 146 1.26 8.09 -13.78
N VAL A 147 0.73 7.17 -14.59
CA VAL A 147 0.72 5.73 -14.31
C VAL A 147 1.55 5.03 -15.37
N ILE A 148 2.66 4.44 -14.97
CA ILE A 148 3.44 3.54 -15.81
C ILE A 148 2.84 2.14 -15.63
N HIS A 149 2.45 1.49 -16.72
CA HIS A 149 1.92 0.13 -16.71
C HIS A 149 2.54 -0.66 -17.86
N GLY A 150 3.42 -1.59 -17.52
CA GLY A 150 4.28 -2.28 -18.47
C GLY A 150 5.19 -1.32 -19.22
N LYS A 151 4.96 -1.18 -20.54
CA LYS A 151 5.74 -0.30 -21.43
C LYS A 151 5.01 1.02 -21.75
N ARG A 152 3.88 1.28 -21.15
CA ARG A 152 3.04 2.45 -21.46
C ARG A 152 2.95 3.36 -20.26
N THR A 153 2.92 4.66 -20.53
CA THR A 153 2.64 5.69 -19.53
C THR A 153 1.30 6.34 -19.86
N TYR A 154 0.47 6.48 -18.87
CA TYR A 154 -0.85 7.12 -18.94
C TYR A 154 -0.83 8.35 -18.05
N ARG A 155 -1.12 9.51 -18.64
CA ARG A 155 -1.36 10.74 -17.90
C ARG A 155 -2.84 10.87 -17.62
N LEU A 156 -3.20 11.17 -16.37
CA LEU A 156 -4.55 11.31 -15.88
C LEU A 156 -4.70 12.69 -15.22
N GLU A 157 -5.79 13.37 -15.53
CA GLU A 157 -6.17 14.65 -14.93
C GLU A 157 -7.31 14.45 -13.92
N THR A 158 -7.61 15.47 -13.12
CA THR A 158 -8.75 15.45 -12.18
C THR A 158 -10.03 15.01 -12.86
N GLY A 159 -10.68 13.97 -12.36
CA GLY A 159 -11.90 13.38 -12.92
C GLY A 159 -11.65 12.14 -13.78
N ASP A 160 -10.41 11.87 -14.17
CA ASP A 160 -10.06 10.67 -14.92
C ASP A 160 -9.91 9.45 -13.99
N SER A 161 -10.03 8.27 -14.60
CA SER A 161 -9.81 7.01 -13.90
C SER A 161 -9.04 6.02 -14.75
N ILE A 162 -8.38 5.08 -14.07
CA ILE A 162 -7.72 3.92 -14.68
C ILE A 162 -8.04 2.67 -13.88
N TYR A 163 -8.14 1.55 -14.58
CA TYR A 163 -8.30 0.22 -13.99
C TYR A 163 -7.31 -0.74 -14.66
N TYR A 164 -6.58 -1.53 -13.89
CA TYR A 164 -5.57 -2.44 -14.42
C TYR A 164 -5.32 -3.66 -13.54
N ASP A 165 -4.77 -4.71 -14.17
CA ASP A 165 -4.24 -5.89 -13.50
C ASP A 165 -2.86 -5.56 -12.90
N SER A 166 -2.73 -5.69 -11.59
CA SER A 166 -1.52 -5.32 -10.85
C SER A 166 -0.36 -6.31 -11.02
N ILE A 167 -0.61 -7.44 -11.70
CA ILE A 167 0.46 -8.39 -12.06
C ILE A 167 1.42 -7.81 -13.12
N VAL A 168 0.95 -6.88 -13.94
CA VAL A 168 1.80 -6.16 -14.88
C VAL A 168 2.63 -5.13 -14.11
N PRO A 169 3.96 -5.09 -14.30
CA PRO A 169 4.79 -4.11 -13.61
C PRO A 169 4.28 -2.68 -13.80
N HIS A 170 4.07 -1.96 -12.71
CA HIS A 170 3.46 -0.64 -12.71
C HIS A 170 4.09 0.29 -11.67
N HIS A 171 3.89 1.59 -11.87
CA HIS A 171 4.26 2.64 -10.93
C HIS A 171 3.30 3.82 -11.05
N VAL A 172 3.02 4.47 -9.93
CA VAL A 172 2.12 5.62 -9.84
C VAL A 172 2.87 6.77 -9.20
N HIS A 173 2.89 7.95 -9.85
CA HIS A 173 3.53 9.15 -9.33
C HIS A 173 2.79 10.41 -9.75
N ALA A 174 3.02 11.49 -9.01
CA ALA A 174 2.46 12.80 -9.33
C ALA A 174 3.12 13.38 -10.59
N ALA A 175 2.30 13.93 -11.48
CA ALA A 175 2.79 14.62 -12.66
C ALA A 175 3.25 16.06 -12.32
N ASP A 176 4.06 16.66 -13.21
CA ASP A 176 4.42 18.08 -13.20
C ASP A 176 5.08 18.59 -11.91
N ASN A 177 5.73 17.73 -11.10
CA ASN A 177 6.28 18.10 -9.80
C ASN A 177 5.27 18.77 -8.84
N ALA A 178 3.99 18.49 -9.00
CA ALA A 178 2.90 18.98 -8.15
C ALA A 178 2.25 17.83 -7.39
N GLU A 179 1.66 18.13 -6.23
CA GLU A 179 0.93 17.12 -5.46
C GLU A 179 -0.35 16.70 -6.21
N ALA A 180 -0.68 15.42 -6.10
CA ALA A 180 -1.95 14.88 -6.56
C ALA A 180 -2.66 14.15 -5.42
N ARG A 181 -3.98 14.02 -5.52
CA ARG A 181 -4.80 13.24 -4.60
C ARG A 181 -5.68 12.29 -5.38
N ILE A 182 -5.70 11.04 -4.99
CA ILE A 182 -6.44 9.99 -5.67
C ILE A 182 -7.31 9.19 -4.70
N LEU A 183 -8.39 8.61 -5.21
CA LEU A 183 -9.07 7.47 -4.62
C LEU A 183 -8.52 6.22 -5.30
N ALA A 184 -7.95 5.32 -4.51
CA ALA A 184 -7.50 4.02 -4.99
C ALA A 184 -8.28 2.90 -4.31
N VAL A 185 -8.64 1.88 -5.07
CA VAL A 185 -9.25 0.65 -4.56
C VAL A 185 -8.40 -0.51 -5.04
N ILE A 186 -7.86 -1.26 -4.10
CA ILE A 186 -6.98 -2.40 -4.36
C ILE A 186 -7.73 -3.67 -3.99
N TYR A 187 -7.80 -4.59 -4.92
CA TYR A 187 -8.24 -5.97 -4.68
C TYR A 187 -7.03 -6.89 -4.76
N ALA A 188 -6.70 -7.57 -3.67
CA ALA A 188 -5.67 -8.60 -3.66
C ALA A 188 -6.32 -9.93 -3.26
N PRO A 189 -6.32 -10.94 -4.14
CA PRO A 189 -6.84 -12.26 -3.79
C PRO A 189 -6.00 -12.90 -2.69
N HIS A 190 -6.64 -13.69 -1.83
CA HIS A 190 -6.03 -14.40 -0.68
C HIS A 190 -5.52 -15.76 -1.10
#